data_d7bcc63b014da950f37ef280a4e8956c
#
_entry.id   d7bcc63b014da950f37ef280a4e8956c
#
_cell.length_a   1.000
_cell.length_b   1.000
_cell.length_c   1.000
_cell.angle_alpha   90.00
_cell.angle_beta   90.00
_cell.angle_gamma   90.00
#
_symmetry.space_group_name_H-M   'P 1'
#
loop_
_entity.id
_entity.type
_entity.pdbx_description
1 polymer ?
#
loop_
_entity_poly.entity_id
_entity_poly.type
_entity_poly.pdbx_seq_one_letter_code
_entity_poly.pdbx_strand_id
1 'polypeptide(L)'
;MYKNILLLIIVSFLFIACSSKSYSLEQRVKIMQKELKKNKNIQKVIYKTDSFDIFSLEYKTNKCNNLDVYIEGDGLSWIRTDKISSNPTPINPLAMKLFLKEKNECSIYLARPCQYIFNNKCKKKYWTSHRFSSEIIKAYNEVLNKIAKNKSIEFTLIGYSGGATIASLVAIKRDDIKLLISIAGNLDTDFWTYTNSYTSLYGSLNPANYTKKLEHISQVHLIGKDDNIVSKEVFFSYYNKFKNKKNIDFMLLDGFTHSKKWLDNWNKILKNIKKNR
;
A
#
# COMPACT_ATOMS: atom_id res chain seq x y z
N MET A 1 59.05 10.03 49.59
CA MET A 1 57.67 9.58 49.86
C MET A 1 56.76 10.25 48.80
N TYR A 2 56.51 9.60 47.70
CA TYR A 2 55.53 10.10 46.66
C TYR A 2 54.28 9.29 46.78
N LYS A 3 53.15 9.93 47.07
CA LYS A 3 51.82 9.34 47.09
C LYS A 3 51.33 9.38 45.63
N ASN A 4 51.21 8.22 45.03
CA ASN A 4 50.53 8.08 43.75
C ASN A 4 49.01 8.22 43.94
N ILE A 5 48.44 9.27 43.41
CA ILE A 5 46.97 9.44 43.27
C ILE A 5 46.57 8.77 41.96
N LEU A 6 45.95 7.60 42.10
CA LEU A 6 45.34 6.88 40.96
C LEU A 6 44.01 7.55 40.62
N LEU A 7 44.00 8.31 39.54
CA LEU A 7 42.79 8.95 39.03
C LEU A 7 41.97 7.91 38.24
N LEU A 8 40.95 7.35 38.84
CA LEU A 8 39.98 6.46 38.19
C LEU A 8 39.06 7.32 37.30
N ILE A 9 39.35 7.34 35.99
CA ILE A 9 38.43 7.90 34.98
C ILE A 9 37.34 6.88 34.75
N ILE A 10 36.17 7.11 35.35
CA ILE A 10 34.93 6.37 35.00
C ILE A 10 34.43 6.92 33.69
N VAL A 11 34.76 6.23 32.59
CA VAL A 11 34.16 6.48 31.27
C VAL A 11 32.76 5.89 31.33
N SER A 12 31.79 6.72 31.66
CA SER A 12 30.38 6.39 31.49
C SER A 12 30.07 6.33 29.97
N PHE A 13 30.08 5.14 29.37
CA PHE A 13 29.50 4.90 28.07
C PHE A 13 28.01 5.16 28.16
N LEU A 14 27.59 6.35 27.75
CA LEU A 14 26.21 6.63 27.40
C LEU A 14 25.87 5.77 26.18
N PHE A 15 25.34 4.59 26.40
CA PHE A 15 24.63 3.84 25.40
C PHE A 15 23.41 4.68 25.01
N ILE A 16 23.56 5.50 23.98
CA ILE A 16 22.43 6.05 23.25
C ILE A 16 21.81 4.84 22.56
N ALA A 17 20.96 4.12 23.30
CA ALA A 17 20.07 3.14 22.70
C ALA A 17 19.21 3.92 21.71
N CYS A 18 19.50 3.76 20.41
CA CYS A 18 18.64 4.20 19.33
C CYS A 18 17.35 3.39 19.45
N SER A 19 16.47 3.80 20.40
CA SER A 19 15.16 3.23 20.57
C SER A 19 14.38 3.56 19.32
N SER A 20 14.32 2.63 18.37
CA SER A 20 13.39 2.71 17.27
C SER A 20 11.99 2.85 17.87
N LYS A 21 11.37 4.01 17.67
CA LYS A 21 10.08 4.37 18.27
C LYS A 21 9.04 3.32 17.85
N SER A 22 8.84 2.31 18.71
CA SER A 22 7.86 1.25 18.48
C SER A 22 6.48 1.83 18.75
N TYR A 23 5.72 2.11 17.71
CA TYR A 23 4.33 2.54 17.84
C TYR A 23 3.44 1.35 18.23
N SER A 24 2.75 1.44 19.35
CA SER A 24 1.74 0.46 19.75
C SER A 24 0.58 0.46 18.73
N LEU A 25 -0.22 -0.60 18.71
CA LEU A 25 -1.44 -0.65 17.85
C LEU A 25 -2.36 0.54 18.16
N GLU A 26 -2.54 0.85 19.44
CA GLU A 26 -3.38 1.97 19.86
C GLU A 26 -2.87 3.31 19.30
N GLN A 27 -1.57 3.57 19.34
CA GLN A 27 -0.97 4.76 18.74
C GLN A 27 -1.19 4.84 17.23
N ARG A 28 -1.09 3.71 16.51
CA ARG A 28 -1.36 3.64 15.06
C ARG A 28 -2.82 3.91 14.73
N VAL A 29 -3.74 3.38 15.54
CA VAL A 29 -5.19 3.67 15.41
C VAL A 29 -5.49 5.14 15.76
N LYS A 30 -4.85 5.71 16.79
CA LYS A 30 -4.99 7.14 17.14
C LYS A 30 -4.55 8.07 16.01
N ILE A 31 -3.50 7.71 15.25
CA ILE A 31 -3.07 8.47 14.07
C ILE A 31 -4.21 8.55 13.05
N MET A 32 -4.80 7.42 12.71
CA MET A 32 -5.95 7.35 11.80
C MET A 32 -7.14 8.16 12.33
N GLN A 33 -7.50 8.00 13.60
CA GLN A 33 -8.61 8.74 14.22
C GLN A 33 -8.39 10.25 14.21
N LYS A 34 -7.15 10.73 14.42
CA LYS A 34 -6.79 12.14 14.36
C LYS A 34 -7.03 12.72 12.96
N GLU A 35 -6.68 11.99 11.93
CA GLU A 35 -6.93 12.43 10.55
C GLU A 35 -8.42 12.44 10.22
N LEU A 36 -9.20 11.47 10.68
CA LEU A 36 -10.65 11.45 10.49
C LEU A 36 -11.39 12.59 11.18
N LYS A 37 -10.97 12.98 12.39
CA LYS A 37 -11.59 14.11 13.12
C LYS A 37 -11.55 15.42 12.34
N LYS A 38 -10.60 15.58 11.42
CA LYS A 38 -10.48 16.77 10.56
C LYS A 38 -11.46 16.76 9.38
N ASN A 39 -12.06 15.59 9.07
CA ASN A 39 -12.86 15.36 7.88
C ASN A 39 -14.24 14.81 8.24
N LYS A 40 -15.17 15.70 8.64
CA LYS A 40 -16.51 15.33 9.14
C LYS A 40 -17.39 14.60 8.10
N ASN A 41 -17.08 14.73 6.80
CA ASN A 41 -17.84 14.10 5.71
C ASN A 41 -17.38 12.68 5.39
N ILE A 42 -16.39 12.16 6.13
CA ILE A 42 -15.88 10.80 5.94
C ILE A 42 -16.46 9.90 7.02
N GLN A 43 -16.93 8.74 6.59
CA GLN A 43 -17.40 7.67 7.46
C GLN A 43 -16.48 6.45 7.38
N LYS A 44 -16.47 5.70 8.49
CA LYS A 44 -15.85 4.39 8.55
C LYS A 44 -16.87 3.35 8.12
N VAL A 45 -16.48 2.48 7.18
CA VAL A 45 -17.26 1.34 6.73
C VAL A 45 -16.44 0.05 6.95
N ILE A 46 -17.11 -1.04 7.24
CA ILE A 46 -16.50 -2.37 7.33
C ILE A 46 -17.19 -3.28 6.33
N TYR A 47 -16.45 -3.67 5.29
CA TYR A 47 -16.92 -4.65 4.32
C TYR A 47 -16.64 -6.06 4.81
N LYS A 48 -17.68 -6.77 5.19
CA LYS A 48 -17.58 -8.21 5.47
C LYS A 48 -17.51 -8.98 4.16
N THR A 49 -16.49 -9.79 3.99
CA THR A 49 -16.33 -10.73 2.87
C THR A 49 -16.28 -12.16 3.40
N ASP A 50 -16.28 -13.14 2.51
CA ASP A 50 -16.19 -14.56 2.91
C ASP A 50 -14.97 -14.82 3.79
N SER A 51 -13.82 -14.25 3.40
CA SER A 51 -12.52 -14.54 4.04
C SER A 51 -12.08 -13.48 5.05
N PHE A 52 -12.46 -12.21 4.89
CA PHE A 52 -11.94 -11.10 5.69
C PHE A 52 -12.98 -10.01 5.94
N ASP A 53 -12.74 -9.23 7.00
CA ASP A 53 -13.37 -7.94 7.18
C ASP A 53 -12.40 -6.85 6.71
N ILE A 54 -12.82 -6.02 5.74
CA ILE A 54 -12.00 -4.96 5.17
C ILE A 54 -12.44 -3.61 5.73
N PHE A 55 -11.51 -2.91 6.36
CA PHE A 55 -11.71 -1.54 6.83
C PHE A 55 -11.69 -0.58 5.65
N SER A 56 -12.65 0.33 5.59
CA SER A 56 -12.79 1.38 4.57
C SER A 56 -13.05 2.74 5.20
N LEU A 57 -12.65 3.78 4.49
CA LEU A 57 -13.05 5.16 4.71
C LEU A 57 -13.71 5.69 3.44
N GLU A 58 -14.87 6.30 3.57
CA GLU A 58 -15.69 6.74 2.46
C GLU A 58 -16.31 8.09 2.72
N TYR A 59 -16.44 8.92 1.69
CA TYR A 59 -17.28 10.09 1.78
C TYR A 59 -18.76 9.71 1.85
N LYS A 60 -19.54 10.51 2.55
CA LYS A 60 -21.00 10.27 2.77
C LYS A 60 -21.85 10.55 1.52
N THR A 61 -21.24 10.68 0.35
CA THR A 61 -21.94 10.88 -0.91
C THR A 61 -22.06 9.57 -1.67
N ASN A 62 -23.15 9.42 -2.47
CA ASN A 62 -23.46 8.15 -3.13
C ASN A 62 -23.73 8.26 -4.63
N LYS A 63 -23.40 9.40 -5.26
CA LYS A 63 -23.71 9.62 -6.69
C LYS A 63 -22.43 9.74 -7.52
N CYS A 64 -21.72 8.62 -7.68
CA CYS A 64 -20.48 8.58 -8.44
C CYS A 64 -20.60 7.51 -9.53
N ASN A 65 -20.31 7.87 -10.77
CA ASN A 65 -20.15 6.92 -11.87
C ASN A 65 -18.70 6.47 -12.04
N ASN A 66 -17.74 7.28 -11.55
CA ASN A 66 -16.32 6.93 -11.47
C ASN A 66 -15.89 7.02 -10.02
N LEU A 67 -15.23 5.98 -9.52
CA LEU A 67 -14.81 5.90 -8.14
C LEU A 67 -13.31 5.62 -8.03
N ASP A 68 -12.58 6.50 -7.36
CA ASP A 68 -11.18 6.33 -7.07
C ASP A 68 -11.02 5.45 -5.81
N VAL A 69 -10.36 4.31 -5.94
CA VAL A 69 -10.17 3.31 -4.88
C VAL A 69 -8.72 3.29 -4.43
N TYR A 70 -8.43 3.88 -3.28
CA TYR A 70 -7.10 3.88 -2.68
C TYR A 70 -6.85 2.60 -1.89
N ILE A 71 -5.83 1.83 -2.25
CA ILE A 71 -5.49 0.55 -1.61
C ILE A 71 -4.17 0.68 -0.85
N GLU A 72 -4.22 0.38 0.46
CA GLU A 72 -3.07 0.53 1.36
C GLU A 72 -1.96 -0.48 1.09
N GLY A 73 -0.74 -0.07 1.43
CA GLY A 73 0.44 -0.93 1.41
C GLY A 73 0.45 -2.01 2.50
N ASP A 74 1.53 -2.77 2.56
CA ASP A 74 1.66 -3.92 3.47
C ASP A 74 1.59 -3.56 4.96
N GLY A 75 1.78 -2.27 5.30
CA GLY A 75 1.79 -1.79 6.68
C GLY A 75 3.00 -2.31 7.46
N LEU A 76 2.81 -2.56 8.76
CA LEU A 76 3.85 -3.12 9.62
C LEU A 76 3.82 -4.65 9.58
N SER A 77 4.32 -5.25 8.50
CA SER A 77 4.40 -6.71 8.36
C SER A 77 5.48 -7.33 9.24
N TRP A 78 6.60 -6.64 9.36
CA TRP A 78 7.77 -7.06 10.15
C TRP A 78 8.22 -5.94 11.08
N ILE A 79 8.57 -6.28 12.31
CA ILE A 79 9.17 -5.35 13.29
C ILE A 79 10.67 -5.26 13.05
N ARG A 80 11.29 -6.37 12.73
CA ARG A 80 12.69 -6.57 12.35
C ARG A 80 12.74 -7.71 11.34
N THR A 81 13.87 -7.93 10.69
CA THR A 81 14.07 -8.99 9.69
C THR A 81 13.72 -10.39 10.19
N ASP A 82 13.85 -10.63 11.49
CA ASP A 82 13.59 -11.91 12.17
C ASP A 82 12.27 -11.94 12.96
N LYS A 83 11.55 -10.80 13.07
CA LYS A 83 10.37 -10.69 13.94
C LYS A 83 9.16 -10.19 13.19
N ILE A 84 8.23 -11.11 12.89
CA ILE A 84 6.93 -10.78 12.28
C ILE A 84 6.11 -9.93 13.27
N SER A 85 5.46 -8.88 12.75
CA SER A 85 4.53 -8.07 13.54
C SER A 85 3.31 -8.92 13.99
N SER A 86 2.83 -8.64 15.19
CA SER A 86 1.57 -9.21 15.67
C SER A 86 0.33 -8.59 15.01
N ASN A 87 0.47 -7.40 14.41
CA ASN A 87 -0.61 -6.70 13.74
C ASN A 87 -0.08 -5.82 12.60
N PRO A 88 -0.60 -5.97 11.36
CA PRO A 88 -0.06 -5.28 10.18
C PRO A 88 -0.54 -3.83 10.01
N THR A 89 -1.37 -3.28 10.91
CA THR A 89 -1.83 -1.88 10.81
C THR A 89 -0.64 -0.94 10.61
N PRO A 90 -0.65 -0.05 9.59
CA PRO A 90 0.51 0.76 9.24
C PRO A 90 0.82 1.82 10.31
N ILE A 91 2.10 2.14 10.48
CA ILE A 91 2.57 3.31 11.24
C ILE A 91 2.32 4.59 10.43
N ASN A 92 2.60 4.53 9.12
CA ASN A 92 2.38 5.62 8.19
C ASN A 92 1.44 5.15 7.06
N PRO A 93 0.12 5.33 7.20
CA PRO A 93 -0.85 4.91 6.19
C PRO A 93 -0.83 5.88 5.00
N LEU A 94 0.07 5.66 4.04
CA LEU A 94 0.29 6.62 2.96
C LEU A 94 -0.92 6.68 2.02
N ALA A 95 -1.48 5.55 1.61
CA ALA A 95 -2.65 5.56 0.71
C ALA A 95 -3.85 6.26 1.36
N MET A 96 -4.08 6.07 2.67
CA MET A 96 -5.10 6.82 3.41
C MET A 96 -4.83 8.33 3.39
N LYS A 97 -3.58 8.75 3.58
CA LYS A 97 -3.22 10.18 3.55
C LYS A 97 -3.39 10.79 2.16
N LEU A 98 -3.10 10.04 1.09
CA LEU A 98 -3.32 10.47 -0.29
C LEU A 98 -4.82 10.62 -0.59
N PHE A 99 -5.65 9.67 -0.17
CA PHE A 99 -7.11 9.75 -0.22
C PHE A 99 -7.63 11.02 0.48
N LEU A 100 -7.19 11.28 1.71
CA LEU A 100 -7.58 12.47 2.47
C LEU A 100 -7.06 13.77 1.84
N LYS A 101 -5.93 13.73 1.16
CA LYS A 101 -5.30 14.88 0.50
C LYS A 101 -6.02 15.29 -0.78
N GLU A 102 -6.51 14.33 -1.55
CA GLU A 102 -7.23 14.59 -2.79
C GLU A 102 -8.56 15.31 -2.55
N LYS A 103 -9.27 14.98 -1.45
CA LYS A 103 -10.59 15.52 -1.10
C LYS A 103 -11.65 15.29 -2.19
N ASN A 104 -11.52 14.23 -2.96
CA ASN A 104 -12.50 13.81 -3.96
C ASN A 104 -13.61 13.01 -3.26
N GLU A 105 -14.84 13.53 -3.29
CA GLU A 105 -15.99 12.83 -2.69
C GLU A 105 -16.32 11.51 -3.39
N CYS A 106 -15.93 11.35 -4.67
CA CYS A 106 -16.00 10.10 -5.41
C CYS A 106 -14.72 9.28 -5.23
N SER A 107 -14.29 9.09 -3.99
CA SER A 107 -13.18 8.23 -3.65
C SER A 107 -13.42 7.44 -2.38
N ILE A 108 -12.76 6.29 -2.26
CA ILE A 108 -12.74 5.43 -1.08
C ILE A 108 -11.32 4.98 -0.77
N TYR A 109 -11.07 4.71 0.50
CA TYR A 109 -9.86 4.06 0.97
C TYR A 109 -10.16 2.66 1.47
N LEU A 110 -9.38 1.68 1.04
CA LEU A 110 -9.43 0.30 1.49
C LEU A 110 -8.13 -0.09 2.18
N ALA A 111 -8.23 -0.49 3.43
CA ALA A 111 -7.10 -1.10 4.14
C ALA A 111 -6.84 -2.52 3.66
N ARG A 112 -5.68 -3.08 4.00
CA ARG A 112 -5.41 -4.51 3.80
C ARG A 112 -6.18 -5.36 4.82
N PRO A 113 -6.44 -6.64 4.53
CA PRO A 113 -6.94 -7.56 5.54
C PRO A 113 -6.13 -7.48 6.83
N CYS A 114 -6.81 -7.53 7.97
CA CYS A 114 -6.21 -7.47 9.30
C CYS A 114 -5.58 -6.12 9.71
N GLN A 115 -5.63 -5.10 8.86
CA GLN A 115 -5.31 -3.73 9.27
C GLN A 115 -6.55 -3.07 9.87
N TYR A 116 -6.38 -2.39 11.01
CA TYR A 116 -7.45 -1.71 11.80
C TYR A 116 -8.55 -2.62 12.35
N ILE A 117 -8.82 -3.76 11.74
CA ILE A 117 -9.77 -4.77 12.20
C ILE A 117 -9.02 -6.09 12.32
N PHE A 118 -9.05 -6.65 13.52
CA PHE A 118 -8.35 -7.88 13.81
C PHE A 118 -9.31 -8.87 14.45
N ASN A 119 -9.49 -10.03 13.83
CA ASN A 119 -10.37 -11.10 14.29
C ASN A 119 -9.69 -12.47 14.13
N ASN A 120 -10.42 -13.55 14.40
CA ASN A 120 -9.89 -14.93 14.36
C ASN A 120 -9.47 -15.40 12.95
N LYS A 121 -9.93 -14.74 11.88
CA LYS A 121 -9.50 -14.99 10.50
C LYS A 121 -8.09 -14.46 10.22
N CYS A 122 -7.58 -13.53 11.04
CA CYS A 122 -6.28 -12.91 10.86
C CYS A 122 -5.14 -13.83 11.28
N LYS A 123 -4.42 -14.34 10.30
CA LYS A 123 -3.23 -15.18 10.49
C LYS A 123 -1.99 -14.48 9.92
N LYS A 124 -0.83 -14.63 10.55
CA LYS A 124 0.43 -13.97 10.16
C LYS A 124 0.78 -14.16 8.68
N LYS A 125 0.43 -15.29 8.08
CA LYS A 125 0.65 -15.55 6.66
C LYS A 125 0.05 -14.46 5.75
N TYR A 126 -1.08 -13.83 6.11
CA TYR A 126 -1.78 -12.85 5.29
C TYR A 126 -1.14 -11.46 5.25
N TRP A 127 -0.12 -11.21 6.06
CA TRP A 127 0.76 -10.02 5.91
C TRP A 127 2.23 -10.38 5.73
N THR A 128 2.52 -11.68 5.50
CA THR A 128 3.84 -12.19 5.14
C THR A 128 3.78 -12.94 3.81
N SER A 129 3.97 -14.24 3.79
CA SER A 129 4.09 -15.07 2.59
C SER A 129 2.85 -15.12 1.69
N HIS A 130 1.65 -14.95 2.24
CA HIS A 130 0.36 -15.03 1.51
C HIS A 130 -0.30 -13.65 1.37
N ARG A 131 0.48 -12.55 1.43
CA ARG A 131 -0.05 -11.19 1.43
C ARG A 131 -0.76 -10.77 0.14
N PHE A 132 -0.61 -11.53 -0.92
CA PHE A 132 -1.28 -11.37 -2.21
C PHE A 132 -1.96 -12.67 -2.66
N SER A 133 -2.44 -13.48 -1.72
CA SER A 133 -3.09 -14.76 -2.03
C SER A 133 -4.42 -14.56 -2.77
N SER A 134 -4.87 -15.60 -3.46
CA SER A 134 -6.14 -15.59 -4.17
C SER A 134 -7.33 -15.25 -3.28
N GLU A 135 -7.29 -15.65 -2.00
CA GLU A 135 -8.31 -15.33 -0.99
C GLU A 135 -8.40 -13.82 -0.73
N ILE A 136 -7.24 -13.14 -0.67
CA ILE A 136 -7.19 -11.69 -0.50
C ILE A 136 -7.72 -10.99 -1.75
N ILE A 137 -7.31 -11.42 -2.95
CA ILE A 137 -7.80 -10.84 -4.20
C ILE A 137 -9.31 -11.06 -4.34
N LYS A 138 -9.83 -12.23 -3.97
CA LYS A 138 -11.28 -12.50 -3.93
C LYS A 138 -11.99 -11.52 -3.01
N ALA A 139 -11.48 -11.28 -1.80
CA ALA A 139 -12.08 -10.35 -0.85
C ALA A 139 -12.20 -8.92 -1.40
N TYR A 140 -11.18 -8.40 -2.08
CA TYR A 140 -11.27 -7.09 -2.72
C TYR A 140 -12.30 -7.06 -3.87
N ASN A 141 -12.40 -8.11 -4.68
CA ASN A 141 -13.42 -8.21 -5.71
C ASN A 141 -14.83 -8.22 -5.09
N GLU A 142 -15.04 -8.92 -3.98
CA GLU A 142 -16.31 -8.90 -3.25
C GLU A 142 -16.65 -7.50 -2.72
N VAL A 143 -15.66 -6.75 -2.22
CA VAL A 143 -15.85 -5.36 -1.77
C VAL A 143 -16.29 -4.49 -2.95
N LEU A 144 -15.57 -4.54 -4.08
CA LEU A 144 -15.91 -3.73 -5.26
C LEU A 144 -17.27 -4.12 -5.83
N ASN A 145 -17.65 -5.41 -5.82
CA ASN A 145 -18.98 -5.85 -6.22
C ASN A 145 -20.08 -5.29 -5.30
N LYS A 146 -19.83 -5.22 -3.98
CA LYS A 146 -20.78 -4.61 -3.03
C LYS A 146 -20.94 -3.12 -3.28
N ILE A 147 -19.86 -2.42 -3.63
CA ILE A 147 -19.88 -0.99 -3.96
C ILE A 147 -20.61 -0.75 -5.30
N ALA A 148 -20.35 -1.55 -6.31
CA ALA A 148 -20.96 -1.44 -7.63
C ALA A 148 -22.42 -1.95 -7.68
N LYS A 149 -22.91 -2.59 -6.61
CA LYS A 149 -24.25 -3.19 -6.58
C LYS A 149 -25.31 -2.21 -7.09
N ASN A 150 -26.04 -2.60 -8.16
CA ASN A 150 -27.09 -1.83 -8.80
C ASN A 150 -26.67 -0.46 -9.39
N LYS A 151 -25.36 -0.27 -9.66
CA LYS A 151 -24.81 0.96 -10.23
C LYS A 151 -23.84 0.62 -11.34
N SER A 152 -23.84 1.41 -12.41
CA SER A 152 -22.78 1.39 -13.43
C SER A 152 -21.64 2.28 -12.91
N ILE A 153 -20.63 1.68 -12.27
CA ILE A 153 -19.45 2.37 -11.72
C ILE A 153 -18.22 1.87 -12.43
N GLU A 154 -17.39 2.79 -12.91
CA GLU A 154 -16.01 2.51 -13.32
C GLU A 154 -15.05 2.83 -12.18
N PHE A 155 -14.06 1.99 -11.96
CA PHE A 155 -13.07 2.15 -10.89
C PHE A 155 -11.73 2.63 -11.42
N THR A 156 -11.16 3.64 -10.75
CA THR A 156 -9.72 3.92 -10.80
C THR A 156 -9.07 3.29 -9.58
N LEU A 157 -8.24 2.26 -9.76
CA LEU A 157 -7.53 1.61 -8.67
C LEU A 157 -6.20 2.31 -8.42
N ILE A 158 -5.99 2.84 -7.22
CA ILE A 158 -4.78 3.57 -6.82
C ILE A 158 -4.12 2.80 -5.69
N GLY A 159 -3.08 2.04 -6.02
CA GLY A 159 -2.39 1.19 -5.06
C GLY A 159 -1.03 1.75 -4.64
N TYR A 160 -0.74 1.73 -3.34
CA TYR A 160 0.58 2.06 -2.81
C TYR A 160 1.35 0.80 -2.42
N SER A 161 2.61 0.66 -2.86
CA SER A 161 3.50 -0.47 -2.50
C SER A 161 2.82 -1.81 -2.77
N GLY A 162 2.64 -2.69 -1.78
CA GLY A 162 1.86 -3.91 -1.89
C GLY A 162 0.38 -3.70 -2.24
N GLY A 163 -0.17 -2.51 -2.01
CA GLY A 163 -1.51 -2.14 -2.50
C GLY A 163 -1.58 -2.06 -4.02
N ALA A 164 -0.49 -1.68 -4.69
CA ALA A 164 -0.39 -1.71 -6.15
C ALA A 164 -0.41 -3.15 -6.70
N THR A 165 0.23 -4.09 -6.00
CA THR A 165 0.15 -5.52 -6.31
C THR A 165 -1.30 -6.02 -6.24
N ILE A 166 -2.03 -5.65 -5.16
CA ILE A 166 -3.46 -5.98 -5.03
C ILE A 166 -4.27 -5.35 -6.17
N ALA A 167 -4.10 -4.04 -6.41
CA ALA A 167 -4.81 -3.31 -7.47
C ALA A 167 -4.64 -4.00 -8.84
N SER A 168 -3.41 -4.37 -9.20
CA SER A 168 -3.11 -5.08 -10.45
C SER A 168 -3.78 -6.45 -10.51
N LEU A 169 -3.73 -7.24 -9.43
CA LEU A 169 -4.32 -8.58 -9.39
C LEU A 169 -5.86 -8.55 -9.37
N VAL A 170 -6.45 -7.52 -8.77
CA VAL A 170 -7.91 -7.28 -8.80
C VAL A 170 -8.34 -6.91 -10.21
N ALA A 171 -7.59 -6.03 -10.87
CA ALA A 171 -7.89 -5.56 -12.23
C ALA A 171 -7.98 -6.71 -13.26
N ILE A 172 -7.17 -7.77 -13.10
CA ILE A 172 -7.21 -8.97 -13.97
C ILE A 172 -8.59 -9.67 -14.01
N LYS A 173 -9.41 -9.48 -12.98
CA LYS A 173 -10.67 -10.17 -12.76
C LYS A 173 -11.90 -9.32 -13.06
N ARG A 174 -11.69 -8.09 -13.60
CA ARG A 174 -12.74 -7.09 -13.73
C ARG A 174 -12.69 -6.39 -15.09
N ASP A 175 -13.89 -6.03 -15.60
CA ASP A 175 -14.05 -5.28 -16.86
C ASP A 175 -14.45 -3.81 -16.59
N ASP A 176 -14.68 -3.44 -15.32
CA ASP A 176 -15.07 -2.10 -14.90
C ASP A 176 -13.89 -1.27 -14.35
N ILE A 177 -12.67 -1.65 -14.69
CA ILE A 177 -11.46 -0.89 -14.31
C ILE A 177 -11.10 0.07 -15.44
N LYS A 178 -11.30 1.36 -15.17
CA LYS A 178 -10.95 2.45 -16.10
C LYS A 178 -9.45 2.73 -16.11
N LEU A 179 -8.83 2.75 -14.94
CA LEU A 179 -7.42 3.11 -14.78
C LEU A 179 -6.79 2.40 -13.57
N LEU A 180 -5.57 1.95 -13.74
CA LEU A 180 -4.71 1.44 -12.67
C LEU A 180 -3.56 2.42 -12.43
N ILE A 181 -3.45 2.97 -11.22
CA ILE A 181 -2.33 3.81 -10.78
C ILE A 181 -1.55 3.08 -9.70
N SER A 182 -0.27 2.83 -9.94
CA SER A 182 0.63 2.30 -8.92
C SER A 182 1.56 3.37 -8.37
N ILE A 183 1.73 3.42 -7.07
CA ILE A 183 2.64 4.31 -6.36
C ILE A 183 3.68 3.47 -5.65
N ALA A 184 4.95 3.56 -6.03
CA ALA A 184 6.04 2.75 -5.48
C ALA A 184 5.67 1.25 -5.43
N GLY A 185 5.06 0.74 -6.53
CA GLY A 185 4.38 -0.55 -6.58
C GLY A 185 5.30 -1.75 -6.68
N ASN A 186 5.10 -2.76 -5.83
CA ASN A 186 5.77 -4.05 -5.96
C ASN A 186 5.04 -4.92 -6.99
N LEU A 187 5.36 -4.73 -8.28
CA LEU A 187 4.64 -5.33 -9.41
C LEU A 187 5.28 -6.63 -9.92
N ASP A 188 6.52 -6.92 -9.52
CA ASP A 188 7.17 -8.22 -9.71
C ASP A 188 7.72 -8.71 -8.36
N THR A 189 6.88 -9.43 -7.63
CA THR A 189 7.17 -9.87 -6.26
C THR A 189 8.29 -10.90 -6.21
N ASP A 190 8.47 -11.71 -7.25
CA ASP A 190 9.53 -12.72 -7.31
C ASP A 190 10.88 -12.04 -7.52
N PHE A 191 10.96 -11.09 -8.47
CA PHE A 191 12.16 -10.28 -8.67
C PHE A 191 12.52 -9.47 -7.42
N TRP A 192 11.52 -8.86 -6.77
CA TRP A 192 11.71 -8.10 -5.54
C TRP A 192 12.27 -8.94 -4.40
N THR A 193 11.72 -10.13 -4.17
CA THR A 193 12.23 -11.02 -3.10
C THR A 193 13.62 -11.54 -3.42
N TYR A 194 13.88 -11.89 -4.68
CA TYR A 194 15.18 -12.35 -5.13
C TYR A 194 16.29 -11.28 -4.95
N THR A 195 16.07 -10.08 -5.44
CA THR A 195 17.08 -8.99 -5.41
C THR A 195 17.36 -8.48 -4.01
N ASN A 196 16.41 -8.61 -3.08
CA ASN A 196 16.59 -8.19 -1.69
C ASN A 196 16.97 -9.37 -0.75
N SER A 197 17.19 -10.56 -1.27
CA SER A 197 17.46 -11.77 -0.46
C SER A 197 16.37 -12.05 0.59
N TYR A 198 15.12 -11.75 0.25
CA TYR A 198 13.96 -12.04 1.12
C TYR A 198 13.40 -13.43 0.86
N THR A 199 12.73 -13.99 1.86
CA THR A 199 11.97 -15.23 1.68
C THR A 199 10.89 -15.04 0.61
N SER A 200 10.77 -15.98 -0.33
CA SER A 200 9.75 -15.98 -1.37
C SER A 200 8.34 -15.84 -0.79
N LEU A 201 7.48 -15.13 -1.52
CA LEU A 201 6.05 -14.98 -1.19
C LEU A 201 5.25 -16.18 -1.77
N TYR A 202 5.65 -17.39 -1.46
CA TYR A 202 5.18 -18.66 -2.06
C TYR A 202 3.65 -18.85 -2.06
N GLY A 203 2.91 -18.20 -1.16
CA GLY A 203 1.44 -18.25 -1.11
C GLY A 203 0.76 -17.05 -1.77
N SER A 204 1.51 -16.23 -2.50
CA SER A 204 1.05 -15.00 -3.15
C SER A 204 1.04 -15.12 -4.66
N LEU A 205 0.14 -14.41 -5.32
CA LEU A 205 0.16 -14.20 -6.76
C LEU A 205 1.13 -13.07 -7.10
N ASN A 206 1.75 -13.14 -8.29
CA ASN A 206 2.66 -12.11 -8.79
C ASN A 206 2.06 -11.45 -10.04
N PRO A 207 1.80 -10.11 -10.07
CA PRO A 207 1.26 -9.42 -11.25
C PRO A 207 2.08 -9.66 -12.53
N ALA A 208 3.40 -9.77 -12.39
CA ALA A 208 4.32 -10.01 -13.50
C ALA A 208 4.07 -11.32 -14.27
N ASN A 209 3.32 -12.26 -13.68
CA ASN A 209 2.91 -13.50 -14.33
C ASN A 209 1.60 -13.37 -15.12
N TYR A 210 0.95 -12.19 -15.08
CA TYR A 210 -0.36 -11.93 -15.70
C TYR A 210 -0.34 -10.76 -16.68
N THR A 211 0.80 -10.34 -17.18
CA THR A 211 0.97 -9.17 -18.04
C THR A 211 0.05 -9.22 -19.27
N LYS A 212 -0.11 -10.38 -19.91
CA LYS A 212 -1.05 -10.56 -21.04
C LYS A 212 -2.50 -10.13 -20.71
N LYS A 213 -2.95 -10.40 -19.45
CA LYS A 213 -4.29 -9.99 -19.01
C LYS A 213 -4.37 -8.51 -18.63
N LEU A 214 -3.23 -7.88 -18.34
CA LEU A 214 -3.14 -6.47 -17.97
C LEU A 214 -2.90 -5.55 -19.16
N GLU A 215 -2.57 -6.06 -20.35
CA GLU A 215 -2.26 -5.27 -21.54
C GLU A 215 -3.41 -4.36 -22.02
N HIS A 216 -4.66 -4.74 -21.77
CA HIS A 216 -5.83 -3.95 -22.17
C HIS A 216 -6.21 -2.88 -21.13
N ILE A 217 -5.68 -2.94 -19.93
CA ILE A 217 -5.96 -1.99 -18.86
C ILE A 217 -5.04 -0.77 -19.00
N SER A 218 -5.63 0.41 -18.93
CA SER A 218 -4.88 1.67 -18.84
C SER A 218 -4.10 1.72 -17.53
N GLN A 219 -2.78 1.94 -17.58
CA GLN A 219 -1.91 1.91 -16.41
C GLN A 219 -1.01 3.14 -16.35
N VAL A 220 -0.81 3.67 -15.15
CA VAL A 220 0.19 4.70 -14.85
C VAL A 220 0.99 4.28 -13.62
N HIS A 221 2.29 4.17 -13.78
CA HIS A 221 3.18 3.74 -12.70
C HIS A 221 4.06 4.88 -12.23
N LEU A 222 3.99 5.19 -10.94
CA LEU A 222 4.77 6.23 -10.29
C LEU A 222 5.91 5.60 -9.52
N ILE A 223 7.14 5.87 -9.95
CA ILE A 223 8.35 5.21 -9.43
C ILE A 223 9.26 6.28 -8.83
N GLY A 224 9.59 6.13 -7.54
CA GLY A 224 10.60 6.96 -6.90
C GLY A 224 12.01 6.51 -7.32
N LYS A 225 12.83 7.43 -7.83
CA LYS A 225 14.22 7.08 -8.19
C LYS A 225 15.08 6.72 -6.98
N ASP A 226 14.73 7.28 -5.80
CA ASP A 226 15.45 7.06 -4.55
C ASP A 226 14.74 6.04 -3.66
N ASP A 227 13.85 5.21 -4.24
CA ASP A 227 13.18 4.14 -3.53
C ASP A 227 14.11 2.93 -3.41
N ASN A 228 14.58 2.67 -2.18
CA ASN A 228 15.45 1.52 -1.86
C ASN A 228 14.67 0.33 -1.25
N ILE A 229 13.35 0.42 -1.17
CA ILE A 229 12.46 -0.68 -0.71
C ILE A 229 11.90 -1.43 -1.91
N VAL A 230 11.31 -0.68 -2.86
CA VAL A 230 10.85 -1.20 -4.15
C VAL A 230 11.55 -0.39 -5.24
N SER A 231 12.73 -0.84 -5.61
CA SER A 231 13.57 -0.12 -6.57
C SER A 231 12.94 -0.07 -7.96
N LYS A 232 13.39 0.88 -8.79
CA LYS A 232 12.92 1.03 -10.18
C LYS A 232 13.11 -0.25 -11.01
N GLU A 233 14.09 -1.07 -10.68
CA GLU A 233 14.35 -2.36 -11.35
C GLU A 233 13.19 -3.35 -11.19
N VAL A 234 12.48 -3.30 -10.05
CA VAL A 234 11.27 -4.11 -9.82
C VAL A 234 10.16 -3.72 -10.81
N PHE A 235 9.98 -2.41 -11.06
CA PHE A 235 9.07 -1.95 -12.08
C PHE A 235 9.52 -2.37 -13.48
N PHE A 236 10.78 -2.20 -13.83
CA PHE A 236 11.27 -2.58 -15.15
C PHE A 236 11.24 -4.09 -15.39
N SER A 237 11.44 -4.92 -14.35
CA SER A 237 11.21 -6.38 -14.44
C SER A 237 9.76 -6.69 -14.82
N TYR A 238 8.78 -6.03 -14.22
CA TYR A 238 7.37 -6.14 -14.60
C TYR A 238 7.09 -5.61 -16.01
N TYR A 239 7.51 -4.37 -16.32
CA TYR A 239 7.26 -3.67 -17.57
C TYR A 239 7.82 -4.43 -18.79
N ASN A 240 9.01 -5.03 -18.66
CA ASN A 240 9.66 -5.74 -19.76
C ASN A 240 8.97 -7.07 -20.11
N LYS A 241 8.10 -7.60 -19.26
CA LYS A 241 7.32 -8.81 -19.55
C LYS A 241 6.09 -8.55 -20.43
N PHE A 242 5.71 -7.27 -20.66
CA PHE A 242 4.62 -6.92 -21.55
C PHE A 242 5.06 -7.00 -23.02
N LYS A 243 4.25 -7.68 -23.83
CA LYS A 243 4.40 -7.69 -25.30
C LYS A 243 3.90 -6.38 -25.91
N ASN A 244 2.72 -5.91 -25.44
CA ASN A 244 2.14 -4.63 -25.84
C ASN A 244 2.14 -3.65 -24.66
N LYS A 245 2.78 -2.50 -24.86
CA LYS A 245 2.98 -1.47 -23.82
C LYS A 245 2.18 -0.19 -24.05
N LYS A 246 1.31 -0.15 -25.10
CA LYS A 246 0.59 1.08 -25.51
C LYS A 246 -0.30 1.69 -24.42
N ASN A 247 -0.79 0.87 -23.47
CA ASN A 247 -1.66 1.31 -22.39
C ASN A 247 -0.89 1.56 -21.08
N ILE A 248 0.44 1.53 -21.12
CA ILE A 248 1.27 1.60 -19.91
C ILE A 248 2.15 2.85 -19.98
N ASP A 249 1.84 3.82 -19.12
CA ASP A 249 2.68 4.99 -18.88
C ASP A 249 3.39 4.87 -17.53
N PHE A 250 4.51 5.55 -17.40
CA PHE A 250 5.21 5.64 -16.11
C PHE A 250 5.93 6.97 -15.93
N MET A 251 6.18 7.33 -14.67
CA MET A 251 6.95 8.50 -14.28
C MET A 251 8.06 8.07 -13.32
N LEU A 252 9.31 8.36 -13.69
CA LEU A 252 10.46 8.27 -12.79
C LEU A 252 10.66 9.61 -12.10
N LEU A 253 10.47 9.66 -10.77
CA LEU A 253 10.42 10.89 -10.00
C LEU A 253 11.67 11.06 -9.14
N ASP A 254 12.42 12.12 -9.40
CA ASP A 254 13.66 12.45 -8.69
C ASP A 254 13.42 12.86 -7.23
N GLY A 255 14.17 12.29 -6.32
CA GLY A 255 14.09 12.56 -4.88
C GLY A 255 12.89 11.91 -4.20
N PHE A 256 12.06 11.13 -4.90
CA PHE A 256 11.00 10.34 -4.29
C PHE A 256 11.57 9.03 -3.76
N THR A 257 11.36 8.77 -2.47
CA THR A 257 11.66 7.49 -1.83
C THR A 257 10.41 6.64 -1.75
N HIS A 258 10.49 5.48 -1.08
CA HIS A 258 9.30 4.63 -0.88
C HIS A 258 8.10 5.37 -0.27
N SER A 259 8.34 6.28 0.67
CA SER A 259 7.25 6.96 1.41
C SER A 259 7.31 8.49 1.44
N LYS A 260 8.41 9.10 0.97
CA LYS A 260 8.58 10.56 1.03
C LYS A 260 8.24 11.22 -0.30
N LYS A 261 7.82 12.49 -0.23
CA LYS A 261 7.40 13.39 -1.31
C LYS A 261 6.05 13.06 -1.98
N TRP A 262 5.49 11.87 -1.83
CA TRP A 262 4.20 11.51 -2.43
C TRP A 262 3.08 12.42 -1.97
N LEU A 263 2.93 12.61 -0.65
CA LEU A 263 1.84 13.40 -0.07
C LEU A 263 1.87 14.86 -0.51
N ASP A 264 3.05 15.47 -0.54
CA ASP A 264 3.20 16.89 -0.87
C ASP A 264 2.90 17.17 -2.35
N ASN A 265 3.20 16.23 -3.22
CA ASN A 265 3.06 16.37 -4.67
C ASN A 265 1.79 15.70 -5.23
N TRP A 266 0.99 15.01 -4.41
CA TRP A 266 -0.08 14.13 -4.86
C TRP A 266 -1.09 14.82 -5.78
N ASN A 267 -1.65 15.95 -5.37
CA ASN A 267 -2.67 16.65 -6.14
C ASN A 267 -2.16 17.11 -7.51
N LYS A 268 -0.88 17.53 -7.58
CA LYS A 268 -0.24 17.92 -8.86
C LYS A 268 -0.05 16.70 -9.78
N ILE A 269 0.44 15.59 -9.23
CA ILE A 269 0.65 14.33 -9.97
C ILE A 269 -0.68 13.81 -10.49
N LEU A 270 -1.70 13.69 -9.61
CA LEU A 270 -2.99 13.15 -9.97
C LEU A 270 -3.72 14.02 -11.00
N LYS A 271 -3.66 15.35 -10.86
CA LYS A 271 -4.19 16.29 -11.86
C LYS A 271 -3.55 16.09 -13.24
N ASN A 272 -2.25 15.85 -13.28
CA ASN A 272 -1.52 15.60 -14.53
C ASN A 272 -1.99 14.28 -15.18
N ILE A 273 -2.13 13.22 -14.39
CA ILE A 273 -2.63 11.92 -14.86
C ILE A 273 -4.05 12.08 -15.43
N LYS A 274 -4.96 12.70 -14.67
CA LYS A 274 -6.37 12.87 -15.08
C LYS A 274 -6.55 13.80 -16.31
N LYS A 275 -5.60 14.71 -16.58
CA LYS A 275 -5.64 15.58 -17.75
C LYS A 275 -5.25 14.85 -19.05
N ASN A 276 -4.41 13.83 -18.95
CA ASN A 276 -3.82 13.12 -20.08
C ASN A 276 -4.55 11.79 -20.38
N ARG A 277 -5.63 11.51 -19.68
CA ARG A 277 -6.49 10.30 -19.77
C ARG A 277 -7.96 10.70 -19.84
#